data_312dbcc34046837f8ae8e712cf49b3a1
#
_entry.id   312dbcc34046837f8ae8e712cf49b3a1
#
_cell.length_a   1.000
_cell.length_b   1.000
_cell.length_c   1.000
_cell.angle_alpha   90.00
_cell.angle_beta   90.00
_cell.angle_gamma   90.00
#
_symmetry.space_group_name_H-M   'P 1'
#
loop_
_entity.id
_entity.type
_entity.pdbx_description
1 polymer ?
#
loop_
_entity_poly.entity_id
_entity_poly.type
_entity_poly.pdbx_seq_one_letter_code
_entity_poly.pdbx_strand_id
1 'polypeptide(L)'
;MIKVLLVEDDKNLCFILRSSLEQMIGGYQVTVATNGREGLEALEREAFDVVVSDVEMPVMDGKEMTRAIRERHPNLAIILITGLTTARDVINGYQSGADFYIKKPFLPEELDAHIQAILRMKRENRPTPIAEKETNVTYTIGRYRFVPSGNQLLFGDERQNLTPKEARILEMLCQRKGEVVNRDEILTAIWETADFYSSRSLDVFITKLRKYLSKDPNITLKVLKGVGICLEDRKNA
;
A
#
# COMPACT_ATOMS: atom_id res chain seq x y z
N MET A 1 1.55 -13.15 17.35
CA MET A 1 1.69 -14.00 16.15
C MET A 1 1.03 -13.25 15.02
N ILE A 2 1.71 -13.06 13.90
CA ILE A 2 1.20 -12.34 12.72
C ILE A 2 0.33 -13.30 11.91
N LYS A 3 -0.92 -12.94 11.66
CA LYS A 3 -1.86 -13.73 10.86
C LYS A 3 -1.74 -13.38 9.38
N VAL A 4 -1.31 -14.35 8.58
CA VAL A 4 -1.11 -14.23 7.13
C VAL A 4 -2.17 -15.04 6.39
N LEU A 5 -2.89 -14.40 5.46
CA LEU A 5 -3.67 -15.10 4.47
C LEU A 5 -2.81 -15.26 3.21
N LEU A 6 -2.39 -16.49 2.92
CA LEU A 6 -1.63 -16.84 1.71
C LEU A 6 -2.59 -17.38 0.66
N VAL A 7 -2.69 -16.71 -0.48
CA VAL A 7 -3.56 -17.09 -1.59
C VAL A 7 -2.69 -17.44 -2.80
N GLU A 8 -2.61 -18.72 -3.10
CA GLU A 8 -1.72 -19.29 -4.12
C GLU A 8 -2.28 -20.63 -4.60
N ASP A 9 -2.33 -20.88 -5.87
CA ASP A 9 -2.85 -22.14 -6.44
C ASP A 9 -1.79 -23.25 -6.54
N ASP A 10 -0.49 -22.89 -6.52
CA ASP A 10 0.60 -23.87 -6.43
C ASP A 10 0.76 -24.40 -5.01
N LYS A 11 0.32 -25.64 -4.80
CA LYS A 11 0.40 -26.33 -3.50
C LYS A 11 1.82 -26.49 -2.96
N ASN A 12 2.81 -26.65 -3.85
CA ASN A 12 4.20 -26.78 -3.43
C ASN A 12 4.73 -25.44 -2.90
N LEU A 13 4.44 -24.35 -3.60
CA LEU A 13 4.81 -23.01 -3.15
C LEU A 13 4.09 -22.65 -1.85
N CYS A 14 2.79 -22.97 -1.72
CA CYS A 14 2.04 -22.84 -0.47
C CYS A 14 2.74 -23.56 0.69
N PHE A 15 3.13 -24.82 0.49
CA PHE A 15 3.79 -25.62 1.52
C PHE A 15 5.13 -25.00 1.93
N ILE A 16 5.96 -24.61 0.95
CA ILE A 16 7.27 -24.00 1.19
C ILE A 16 7.11 -22.69 1.98
N LEU A 17 6.27 -21.78 1.51
CA LEU A 17 6.08 -20.48 2.15
C LEU A 17 5.49 -20.59 3.56
N ARG A 18 4.47 -21.44 3.73
CA ARG A 18 3.88 -21.70 5.04
C ARG A 18 4.90 -22.27 6.01
N SER A 19 5.62 -23.33 5.61
CA SER A 19 6.63 -23.98 6.48
C SER A 19 7.76 -23.01 6.82
N SER A 20 8.21 -22.20 5.85
CA SER A 20 9.25 -21.21 6.10
C SER A 20 8.79 -20.14 7.08
N LEU A 21 7.61 -19.57 6.89
CA LEU A 21 7.09 -18.51 7.77
C LEU A 21 6.75 -19.02 9.17
N GLU A 22 6.10 -20.19 9.29
CA GLU A 22 5.65 -20.72 10.58
C GLU A 22 6.77 -21.38 11.39
N GLN A 23 7.67 -22.15 10.73
CA GLN A 23 8.62 -23.04 11.41
C GLN A 23 10.07 -22.53 11.38
N MET A 24 10.53 -21.96 10.24
CA MET A 24 11.93 -21.54 10.08
C MET A 24 12.14 -20.10 10.58
N ILE A 25 11.33 -19.16 10.13
CA ILE A 25 11.39 -17.76 10.55
C ILE A 25 10.66 -17.60 11.89
N GLY A 26 9.46 -18.16 12.01
CA GLY A 26 8.65 -18.13 13.23
C GLY A 26 7.84 -16.84 13.39
N GLY A 27 6.90 -16.88 14.34
CA GLY A 27 6.07 -15.71 14.67
C GLY A 27 4.84 -15.51 13.77
N TYR A 28 4.59 -16.40 12.81
CA TYR A 28 3.49 -16.38 11.86
C TYR A 28 2.46 -17.47 12.11
N GLN A 29 1.23 -17.19 11.72
CA GLN A 29 0.14 -18.15 11.54
C GLN A 29 -0.40 -17.95 10.11
N VAL A 30 -0.27 -18.99 9.27
CA VAL A 30 -0.60 -18.92 7.85
C VAL A 30 -1.85 -19.72 7.55
N THR A 31 -2.90 -19.04 7.08
CA THR A 31 -4.08 -19.66 6.49
C THR A 31 -3.92 -19.61 4.97
N VAL A 32 -4.16 -20.76 4.30
CA VAL A 32 -3.97 -20.92 2.85
C VAL A 32 -5.32 -20.93 2.15
N ALA A 33 -5.43 -20.24 1.04
CA ALA A 33 -6.51 -20.30 0.06
C ALA A 33 -5.92 -20.56 -1.33
N THR A 34 -6.65 -21.22 -2.21
CA THR A 34 -6.14 -21.67 -3.52
C THR A 34 -6.56 -20.78 -4.68
N ASN A 35 -7.37 -19.75 -4.42
CA ASN A 35 -7.82 -18.75 -5.38
C ASN A 35 -8.40 -17.53 -4.65
N GLY A 36 -8.63 -16.43 -5.39
CA GLY A 36 -9.10 -15.20 -4.79
C GLY A 36 -10.49 -15.30 -4.13
N ARG A 37 -11.38 -16.17 -4.61
CA ARG A 37 -12.70 -16.36 -3.99
C ARG A 37 -12.59 -16.98 -2.62
N GLU A 38 -11.83 -18.06 -2.48
CA GLU A 38 -11.54 -18.68 -1.18
C GLU A 38 -10.84 -17.68 -0.23
N GLY A 39 -9.95 -16.83 -0.78
CA GLY A 39 -9.32 -15.76 -0.03
C GLY A 39 -10.32 -14.76 0.55
N LEU A 40 -11.32 -14.32 -0.22
CA LEU A 40 -12.39 -13.45 0.27
C LEU A 40 -13.26 -14.14 1.33
N GLU A 41 -13.59 -15.42 1.14
CA GLU A 41 -14.34 -16.20 2.13
C GLU A 41 -13.57 -16.38 3.44
N ALA A 42 -12.24 -16.52 3.39
CA ALA A 42 -11.41 -16.58 4.58
C ALA A 42 -11.44 -15.25 5.35
N LEU A 43 -11.42 -14.13 4.66
CA LEU A 43 -11.53 -12.78 5.26
C LEU A 43 -12.89 -12.51 5.92
N GLU A 44 -13.95 -13.21 5.49
CA GLU A 44 -15.27 -13.13 6.16
C GLU A 44 -15.32 -13.93 7.47
N ARG A 45 -14.45 -14.97 7.61
CA ARG A 45 -14.42 -15.86 8.78
C ARG A 45 -13.49 -15.38 9.87
N GLU A 46 -12.35 -14.79 9.51
CA GLU A 46 -11.37 -14.32 10.49
C GLU A 46 -10.61 -13.07 10.00
N ALA A 47 -10.01 -12.36 10.96
CA ALA A 47 -9.19 -11.20 10.67
C ALA A 47 -7.73 -11.60 10.43
N PHE A 48 -7.09 -10.98 9.43
CA PHE A 48 -5.70 -11.14 9.08
C PHE A 48 -4.94 -9.81 9.21
N ASP A 49 -3.65 -9.90 9.49
CA ASP A 49 -2.76 -8.74 9.51
C ASP A 49 -2.28 -8.38 8.11
N VAL A 50 -2.09 -9.39 7.25
CA VAL A 50 -1.61 -9.23 5.87
C VAL A 50 -2.17 -10.33 4.96
N VAL A 51 -2.46 -9.96 3.72
CA VAL A 51 -2.76 -10.87 2.61
C VAL A 51 -1.54 -10.92 1.70
N VAL A 52 -1.10 -12.13 1.40
CA VAL A 52 -0.06 -12.43 0.41
C VAL A 52 -0.70 -13.25 -0.69
N SER A 53 -0.73 -12.75 -1.92
CA SER A 53 -1.46 -13.42 -3.00
C SER A 53 -0.64 -13.49 -4.28
N ASP A 54 -0.69 -14.62 -4.96
CA ASP A 54 -0.32 -14.67 -6.36
C ASP A 54 -1.26 -13.75 -7.16
N VAL A 55 -0.73 -13.23 -8.26
CA VAL A 55 -1.50 -12.45 -9.23
C VAL A 55 -2.30 -13.37 -10.15
N GLU A 56 -1.69 -14.41 -10.67
CA GLU A 56 -2.30 -15.30 -11.68
C GLU A 56 -2.84 -16.56 -11.02
N MET A 57 -4.14 -16.61 -10.79
CA MET A 57 -4.83 -17.76 -10.21
C MET A 57 -6.13 -18.05 -10.94
N PRO A 58 -6.60 -19.32 -10.94
CA PRO A 58 -7.90 -19.68 -11.48
C PRO A 58 -9.05 -19.09 -10.67
N VAL A 59 -10.26 -19.04 -11.24
CA VAL A 59 -11.53 -18.61 -10.62
C VAL A 59 -11.58 -17.09 -10.37
N MET A 60 -10.65 -16.56 -9.61
CA MET A 60 -10.50 -15.12 -9.31
C MET A 60 -9.02 -14.80 -9.14
N ASP A 61 -8.52 -13.88 -9.93
CA ASP A 61 -7.13 -13.46 -9.86
C ASP A 61 -6.84 -12.56 -8.65
N GLY A 62 -5.54 -12.43 -8.29
CA GLY A 62 -5.12 -11.65 -7.12
C GLY A 62 -5.41 -10.15 -7.24
N LYS A 63 -5.47 -9.59 -8.46
CA LYS A 63 -5.81 -8.17 -8.68
C LYS A 63 -7.30 -7.92 -8.48
N GLU A 64 -8.14 -8.81 -8.94
CA GLU A 64 -9.59 -8.77 -8.75
C GLU A 64 -9.93 -8.91 -7.26
N MET A 65 -9.34 -9.90 -6.59
CA MET A 65 -9.46 -10.07 -5.15
C MET A 65 -9.01 -8.81 -4.40
N THR A 66 -7.88 -8.24 -4.76
CA THR A 66 -7.34 -7.01 -4.11
C THR A 66 -8.32 -5.84 -4.21
N ARG A 67 -8.97 -5.63 -5.37
CA ARG A 67 -9.99 -4.58 -5.52
C ARG A 67 -11.17 -4.82 -4.58
N ALA A 68 -11.69 -6.05 -4.53
CA ALA A 68 -12.79 -6.42 -3.63
C ALA A 68 -12.42 -6.22 -2.15
N ILE A 69 -11.18 -6.58 -1.76
CA ILE A 69 -10.68 -6.35 -0.40
C ILE A 69 -10.66 -4.85 -0.09
N ARG A 70 -10.19 -4.00 -1.00
CA ARG A 70 -10.07 -2.54 -0.75
C ARG A 70 -11.41 -1.85 -0.51
N GLU A 71 -12.49 -2.35 -1.08
CA GLU A 71 -13.84 -1.82 -0.84
C GLU A 71 -14.29 -2.02 0.62
N ARG A 72 -13.95 -3.16 1.23
CA ARG A 72 -14.39 -3.54 2.59
C ARG A 72 -13.30 -3.35 3.65
N HIS A 73 -12.04 -3.53 3.28
CA HIS A 73 -10.87 -3.49 4.15
C HIS A 73 -9.79 -2.55 3.59
N PRO A 74 -10.03 -1.23 3.54
CA PRO A 74 -9.13 -0.27 2.88
C PRO A 74 -7.70 -0.27 3.45
N ASN A 75 -7.57 -0.60 4.74
CA ASN A 75 -6.29 -0.58 5.47
C ASN A 75 -5.63 -1.97 5.63
N LEU A 76 -6.18 -3.05 5.08
CA LEU A 76 -5.56 -4.36 5.17
C LEU A 76 -4.28 -4.39 4.33
N ALA A 77 -3.17 -4.91 4.89
CA ALA A 77 -1.93 -5.05 4.15
C ALA A 77 -2.08 -6.08 3.03
N ILE A 78 -1.65 -5.75 1.80
CA ILE A 78 -1.73 -6.65 0.65
C ILE A 78 -0.40 -6.64 -0.10
N ILE A 79 0.20 -7.83 -0.20
CA ILE A 79 1.39 -8.10 -0.99
C ILE A 79 0.98 -8.98 -2.15
N LEU A 80 1.25 -8.55 -3.39
CA LEU A 80 1.07 -9.38 -4.57
C LEU A 80 2.40 -10.01 -4.99
N ILE A 81 2.36 -11.30 -5.30
CA ILE A 81 3.47 -12.06 -5.83
C ILE A 81 3.19 -12.32 -7.32
N THR A 82 4.20 -12.25 -8.18
CA THR A 82 3.99 -12.42 -9.61
C THR A 82 5.18 -13.00 -10.35
N GLY A 83 4.91 -13.87 -11.31
CA GLY A 83 5.85 -14.27 -12.37
C GLY A 83 5.95 -13.26 -13.53
N LEU A 84 5.01 -12.30 -13.59
CA LEU A 84 4.97 -11.33 -14.67
C LEU A 84 6.12 -10.33 -14.57
N THR A 85 6.79 -10.08 -15.69
CA THR A 85 8.07 -9.34 -15.72
C THR A 85 7.96 -7.95 -16.35
N THR A 86 6.79 -7.58 -16.91
CA THR A 86 6.68 -6.31 -17.61
C THR A 86 6.37 -5.16 -16.65
N ALA A 87 6.90 -3.96 -16.95
CA ALA A 87 6.59 -2.76 -16.20
C ALA A 87 5.07 -2.45 -16.18
N ARG A 88 4.34 -2.89 -17.20
CA ARG A 88 2.88 -2.72 -17.30
C ARG A 88 2.13 -3.57 -16.28
N ASP A 89 2.62 -4.77 -16.00
CA ASP A 89 1.99 -5.68 -15.03
C ASP A 89 2.16 -5.17 -13.61
N VAL A 90 3.32 -4.63 -13.28
CA VAL A 90 3.59 -3.98 -11.99
C VAL A 90 2.68 -2.75 -11.79
N ILE A 91 2.55 -1.90 -12.82
CA ILE A 91 1.65 -0.74 -12.81
C ILE A 91 0.20 -1.19 -12.53
N ASN A 92 -0.27 -2.21 -13.26
CA ASN A 92 -1.62 -2.74 -13.08
C ASN A 92 -1.84 -3.34 -11.69
N GLY A 93 -0.82 -3.99 -11.12
CA GLY A 93 -0.86 -4.52 -9.76
C GLY A 93 -1.05 -3.44 -8.70
N TYR A 94 -0.28 -2.35 -8.76
CA TYR A 94 -0.46 -1.22 -7.84
C TYR A 94 -1.78 -0.46 -8.08
N GLN A 95 -2.28 -0.44 -9.32
CA GLN A 95 -3.60 0.13 -9.61
C GLN A 95 -4.73 -0.66 -8.94
N SER A 96 -4.58 -1.98 -8.72
CA SER A 96 -5.56 -2.78 -7.98
C SER A 96 -5.65 -2.42 -6.50
N GLY A 97 -4.64 -1.74 -5.94
CA GLY A 97 -4.60 -1.32 -4.55
C GLY A 97 -3.63 -2.12 -3.68
N ALA A 98 -2.75 -2.94 -4.25
CA ALA A 98 -1.70 -3.63 -3.51
C ALA A 98 -0.70 -2.64 -2.89
N ASP A 99 -0.18 -3.00 -1.74
CA ASP A 99 0.83 -2.19 -1.03
C ASP A 99 2.25 -2.55 -1.49
N PHE A 100 2.52 -3.84 -1.73
CA PHE A 100 3.80 -4.35 -2.23
C PHE A 100 3.61 -5.31 -3.38
N TYR A 101 4.68 -5.44 -4.17
CA TYR A 101 4.74 -6.35 -5.31
C TYR A 101 6.07 -7.08 -5.28
N ILE A 102 6.03 -8.42 -5.15
CA ILE A 102 7.22 -9.27 -5.11
C ILE A 102 7.28 -10.07 -6.40
N LYS A 103 8.44 -10.08 -7.04
CA LYS A 103 8.65 -10.83 -8.28
C LYS A 103 9.15 -12.24 -7.98
N LYS A 104 8.52 -13.25 -8.60
CA LYS A 104 9.03 -14.64 -8.64
C LYS A 104 10.25 -14.72 -9.58
N PRO A 105 11.33 -15.47 -9.22
CA PRO A 105 11.53 -16.18 -7.97
C PRO A 105 11.98 -15.22 -6.84
N PHE A 106 11.59 -15.50 -5.59
CA PHE A 106 11.97 -14.78 -4.39
C PHE A 106 12.26 -15.76 -3.25
N LEU A 107 12.95 -15.29 -2.22
CA LEU A 107 13.23 -16.07 -1.01
C LEU A 107 12.16 -15.81 0.07
N PRO A 108 11.83 -16.80 0.92
CA PRO A 108 10.90 -16.60 2.03
C PRO A 108 11.30 -15.45 2.97
N GLU A 109 12.59 -15.20 3.14
CA GLU A 109 13.16 -14.11 3.94
C GLU A 109 12.86 -12.73 3.32
N GLU A 110 12.80 -12.66 1.97
CA GLU A 110 12.38 -11.44 1.27
C GLU A 110 10.91 -11.14 1.53
N LEU A 111 10.06 -12.17 1.49
CA LEU A 111 8.65 -12.02 1.85
C LEU A 111 8.48 -11.58 3.31
N ASP A 112 9.23 -12.17 4.25
CA ASP A 112 9.24 -11.75 5.66
C ASP A 112 9.61 -10.28 5.79
N ALA A 113 10.68 -9.84 5.16
CA ALA A 113 11.12 -8.45 5.20
C ALA A 113 10.02 -7.49 4.73
N HIS A 114 9.32 -7.82 3.64
CA HIS A 114 8.19 -7.01 3.15
C HIS A 114 6.98 -7.03 4.11
N ILE A 115 6.66 -8.18 4.72
CA ILE A 115 5.59 -8.27 5.73
C ILE A 115 5.94 -7.40 6.93
N GLN A 116 7.15 -7.49 7.46
CA GLN A 116 7.60 -6.69 8.61
C GLN A 116 7.58 -5.20 8.28
N ALA A 117 8.07 -4.80 7.11
CA ALA A 117 8.07 -3.40 6.66
C ALA A 117 6.65 -2.82 6.62
N ILE A 118 5.69 -3.53 5.98
CA ILE A 118 4.32 -3.02 5.86
C ILE A 118 3.59 -2.96 7.20
N LEU A 119 3.81 -3.95 8.08
CA LEU A 119 3.19 -3.96 9.40
C LEU A 119 3.77 -2.90 10.34
N ARG A 120 5.08 -2.58 10.22
CA ARG A 120 5.72 -1.47 10.92
C ARG A 120 5.09 -0.13 10.50
N MET A 121 4.98 0.13 9.21
CA MET A 121 4.32 1.34 8.68
C MET A 121 2.88 1.49 9.18
N LYS A 122 2.15 0.38 9.34
CA LYS A 122 0.80 0.38 9.90
C LYS A 122 0.77 0.67 11.40
N ARG A 123 1.76 0.18 12.15
CA ARG A 123 1.86 0.44 13.61
C ARG A 123 2.21 1.89 13.88
N GLU A 124 3.11 2.47 13.10
CA GLU A 124 3.49 3.89 13.20
C GLU A 124 2.32 4.83 12.87
N ASN A 125 1.38 4.37 12.03
CA ASN A 125 0.15 5.09 11.68
C ASN A 125 -1.06 4.74 12.58
N ARG A 126 -0.91 3.84 13.58
CA ARG A 126 -1.96 3.64 14.60
C ARG A 126 -1.79 4.68 15.71
N PRO A 127 -2.88 5.36 16.13
CA PRO A 127 -2.83 6.11 17.39
C PRO A 127 -2.55 5.11 18.52
N THR A 128 -1.36 5.17 19.11
CA THR A 128 -1.03 4.43 20.32
C THR A 128 -1.87 4.93 21.49
N PRO A 129 -2.47 4.05 22.33
CA PRO A 129 -3.29 4.47 23.46
C PRO A 129 -2.51 5.13 24.64
N ILE A 130 -1.22 5.39 24.45
CA ILE A 130 -0.35 5.95 25.51
C ILE A 130 0.47 7.10 24.92
N ALA A 131 -0.16 8.24 24.79
CA ALA A 131 0.39 9.59 24.95
C ALA A 131 -0.67 10.61 24.52
N GLU A 132 -1.44 11.12 25.46
CA GLU A 132 -2.23 12.35 25.31
C GLU A 132 -1.28 13.54 25.13
N LYS A 133 -0.56 13.57 24.01
CA LYS A 133 0.13 14.72 23.43
C LYS A 133 0.48 14.45 21.97
N GLU A 134 -0.47 13.91 21.20
CA GLU A 134 -0.32 13.94 19.77
C GLU A 134 -1.28 14.97 19.20
N THR A 135 -0.69 16.03 18.70
CA THR A 135 -1.29 16.87 17.69
C THR A 135 -1.95 15.96 16.66
N ASN A 136 -3.28 15.94 16.64
CA ASN A 136 -4.04 15.45 15.49
C ASN A 136 -3.66 16.33 14.29
N VAL A 137 -2.50 16.03 13.70
CA VAL A 137 -2.00 16.79 12.56
C VAL A 137 -2.99 16.59 11.42
N THR A 138 -3.71 17.64 11.15
CA THR A 138 -4.62 17.69 10.00
C THR A 138 -4.03 18.69 9.01
N TYR A 139 -3.79 18.24 7.79
CA TYR A 139 -3.28 19.11 6.74
C TYR A 139 -4.46 19.69 5.94
N THR A 140 -4.43 20.99 5.73
CA THR A 140 -5.32 21.66 4.78
C THR A 140 -4.62 21.79 3.43
N ILE A 141 -5.26 21.25 2.38
CA ILE A 141 -4.77 21.26 1.01
C ILE A 141 -5.88 21.91 0.16
N GLY A 142 -5.83 23.24 0.00
CA GLY A 142 -6.94 23.99 -0.59
C GLY A 142 -8.25 23.75 0.16
N ARG A 143 -9.23 23.14 -0.50
CA ARG A 143 -10.54 22.78 0.09
C ARG A 143 -10.55 21.40 0.74
N TYR A 144 -9.46 20.64 0.63
CA TYR A 144 -9.35 19.33 1.25
C TYR A 144 -8.83 19.41 2.68
N ARG A 145 -9.24 18.46 3.50
CA ARG A 145 -8.69 18.16 4.81
C ARG A 145 -8.14 16.75 4.81
N PHE A 146 -6.85 16.63 5.01
CA PHE A 146 -6.18 15.34 5.08
C PHE A 146 -5.84 14.98 6.53
N VAL A 147 -6.27 13.80 6.97
CA VAL A 147 -6.05 13.25 8.31
C VAL A 147 -5.16 12.00 8.17
N PRO A 148 -3.83 12.12 8.34
CA PRO A 148 -2.90 11.00 8.16
C PRO A 148 -3.20 9.82 9.07
N SER A 149 -3.51 10.06 10.36
CA SER A 149 -3.78 9.00 11.35
C SER A 149 -4.94 8.08 10.97
N GLY A 150 -5.90 8.59 10.20
CA GLY A 150 -7.03 7.81 9.68
C GLY A 150 -6.90 7.41 8.22
N ASN A 151 -5.81 7.75 7.54
CA ASN A 151 -5.64 7.61 6.09
C ASN A 151 -6.82 8.21 5.29
N GLN A 152 -7.35 9.37 5.74
CA GLN A 152 -8.55 9.96 5.17
C GLN A 152 -8.30 11.30 4.53
N LEU A 153 -8.79 11.45 3.31
CA LEU A 153 -8.86 12.71 2.59
C LEU A 153 -10.33 13.14 2.48
N LEU A 154 -10.65 14.30 3.01
CA LEU A 154 -12.01 14.84 3.12
C LEU A 154 -12.17 16.03 2.18
N PHE A 155 -13.32 16.10 1.49
CA PHE A 155 -13.71 17.24 0.66
C PHE A 155 -15.17 17.56 0.92
N GLY A 156 -15.45 18.56 1.75
CA GLY A 156 -16.78 18.75 2.33
C GLY A 156 -17.20 17.53 3.13
N ASP A 157 -18.36 16.96 2.80
CA ASP A 157 -18.89 15.74 3.45
C ASP A 157 -18.37 14.43 2.81
N GLU A 158 -17.67 14.53 1.69
CA GLU A 158 -17.15 13.36 1.02
C GLU A 158 -15.84 12.86 1.67
N ARG A 159 -15.73 11.54 1.83
CA ARG A 159 -14.53 10.86 2.36
C ARG A 159 -13.92 9.97 1.30
N GLN A 160 -12.62 10.14 1.08
CA GLN A 160 -11.79 9.25 0.32
C GLN A 160 -10.83 8.55 1.27
N ASN A 161 -10.96 7.22 1.41
CA ASN A 161 -9.97 6.42 2.12
C ASN A 161 -8.74 6.23 1.22
N LEU A 162 -7.57 6.46 1.80
CA LEU A 162 -6.29 6.26 1.17
C LEU A 162 -5.68 4.94 1.65
N THR A 163 -4.89 4.30 0.82
CA THR A 163 -4.02 3.22 1.30
C THR A 163 -2.90 3.80 2.17
N PRO A 164 -2.26 3.01 3.05
CA PRO A 164 -1.16 3.49 3.90
C PRO A 164 -0.05 4.19 3.12
N LYS A 165 0.32 3.67 1.93
CA LYS A 165 1.33 4.29 1.06
C LYS A 165 0.86 5.61 0.45
N GLU A 166 -0.38 5.67 -0.04
CA GLU A 166 -0.97 6.91 -0.55
C GLU A 166 -0.99 7.99 0.53
N ALA A 167 -1.40 7.64 1.75
CA ALA A 167 -1.43 8.56 2.88
C ALA A 167 -0.02 9.04 3.25
N ARG A 168 0.97 8.13 3.32
CA ARG A 168 2.35 8.49 3.67
C ARG A 168 3.00 9.39 2.61
N ILE A 169 2.79 9.10 1.32
CA ILE A 169 3.26 9.97 0.23
C ILE A 169 2.62 11.36 0.34
N LEU A 170 1.30 11.43 0.54
CA LEU A 170 0.59 12.70 0.66
C LEU A 170 1.06 13.48 1.88
N GLU A 171 1.31 12.82 3.01
CA GLU A 171 1.83 13.44 4.23
C GLU A 171 3.20 14.09 3.99
N MET A 172 4.15 13.39 3.36
CA MET A 172 5.48 13.93 3.02
C MET A 172 5.36 15.19 2.15
N LEU A 173 4.44 15.18 1.18
CA LEU A 173 4.18 16.32 0.31
C LEU A 173 3.51 17.48 1.06
N CYS A 174 2.64 17.21 2.03
CA CYS A 174 2.00 18.24 2.86
C CYS A 174 2.99 18.91 3.81
N GLN A 175 3.92 18.14 4.39
CA GLN A 175 4.96 18.67 5.27
C GLN A 175 5.88 19.68 4.56
N ARG A 176 6.03 19.55 3.24
CA ARG A 176 6.84 20.43 2.39
C ARG A 176 6.00 21.02 1.24
N LYS A 177 4.80 21.50 1.59
CA LYS A 177 3.89 22.12 0.62
C LYS A 177 4.55 23.34 -0.03
N GLY A 178 4.55 23.36 -1.37
CA GLY A 178 5.22 24.40 -2.17
C GLY A 178 6.68 24.09 -2.52
N GLU A 179 7.28 23.09 -1.89
CA GLU A 179 8.66 22.67 -2.15
C GLU A 179 8.70 21.37 -2.96
N VAL A 180 9.85 21.12 -3.58
CA VAL A 180 10.09 19.85 -4.30
C VAL A 180 10.62 18.82 -3.33
N VAL A 181 9.84 17.76 -3.11
CA VAL A 181 10.29 16.57 -2.39
C VAL A 181 11.03 15.65 -3.36
N ASN A 182 12.27 15.33 -3.04
CA ASN A 182 13.11 14.49 -3.91
C ASN A 182 12.49 13.12 -4.14
N ARG A 183 12.58 12.61 -5.38
CA ARG A 183 12.01 11.31 -5.76
C ARG A 183 12.62 10.17 -4.96
N ASP A 184 13.96 10.14 -4.83
CA ASP A 184 14.66 9.06 -4.13
C ASP A 184 14.36 9.06 -2.63
N GLU A 185 14.13 10.24 -2.06
CA GLU A 185 13.69 10.39 -0.67
C GLU A 185 12.33 9.76 -0.44
N ILE A 186 11.36 10.00 -1.34
CA ILE A 186 10.03 9.37 -1.26
C ILE A 186 10.16 7.84 -1.43
N LEU A 187 10.97 7.39 -2.39
CA LEU A 187 11.17 5.97 -2.66
C LEU A 187 11.77 5.25 -1.46
N THR A 188 12.82 5.81 -0.87
CA THR A 188 13.47 5.24 0.33
C THR A 188 12.52 5.22 1.53
N ALA A 189 11.74 6.28 1.74
CA ALA A 189 10.79 6.36 2.85
C ALA A 189 9.61 5.38 2.74
N ILE A 190 9.23 4.96 1.52
CA ILE A 190 8.04 4.15 1.25
C ILE A 190 8.37 2.70 0.89
N TRP A 191 9.52 2.45 0.23
CA TRP A 191 9.91 1.12 -0.27
C TRP A 191 11.25 0.63 0.27
N GLU A 192 11.95 1.44 1.07
CA GLU A 192 13.31 1.17 1.59
C GLU A 192 14.37 1.01 0.48
N THR A 193 13.96 1.05 -0.80
CA THR A 193 14.82 0.95 -1.98
C THR A 193 14.40 1.95 -3.05
N ALA A 194 15.37 2.50 -3.76
CA ALA A 194 15.15 3.37 -4.92
C ALA A 194 15.48 2.61 -6.22
N ASP A 195 14.81 1.47 -6.44
CA ASP A 195 14.99 0.67 -7.65
C ASP A 195 14.03 1.08 -8.79
N PHE A 196 14.20 0.44 -9.95
CA PHE A 196 13.38 0.71 -11.13
C PHE A 196 11.88 0.42 -10.90
N TYR A 197 11.54 -0.60 -10.09
CA TYR A 197 10.16 -1.01 -9.87
C TYR A 197 9.44 -0.08 -8.87
N SER A 198 10.11 0.29 -7.79
CA SER A 198 9.59 1.27 -6.84
C SER A 198 9.39 2.64 -7.48
N SER A 199 10.29 3.03 -8.39
CA SER A 199 10.19 4.27 -9.17
C SER A 199 8.93 4.30 -10.06
N ARG A 200 8.61 3.21 -10.78
CA ARG A 200 7.37 3.08 -11.56
C ARG A 200 6.12 3.07 -10.70
N SER A 201 6.23 2.43 -9.54
CA SER A 201 5.13 2.37 -8.56
C SER A 201 4.75 3.76 -8.05
N LEU A 202 5.73 4.61 -7.75
CA LEU A 202 5.49 5.98 -7.31
C LEU A 202 4.66 6.78 -8.33
N ASP A 203 4.90 6.61 -9.64
CA ASP A 203 4.12 7.31 -10.68
C ASP A 203 2.64 6.91 -10.65
N VAL A 204 2.33 5.66 -10.30
CA VAL A 204 0.94 5.19 -10.13
C VAL A 204 0.29 5.89 -8.93
N PHE A 205 0.97 5.94 -7.78
CA PHE A 205 0.46 6.61 -6.59
C PHE A 205 0.22 8.10 -6.82
N ILE A 206 1.15 8.78 -7.49
CA ILE A 206 0.99 10.19 -7.86
C ILE A 206 -0.21 10.40 -8.80
N THR A 207 -0.43 9.49 -9.74
CA THR A 207 -1.59 9.54 -10.64
C THR A 207 -2.90 9.38 -9.87
N LYS A 208 -2.96 8.46 -8.90
CA LYS A 208 -4.14 8.29 -8.03
C LYS A 208 -4.38 9.52 -7.15
N LEU A 209 -3.34 10.03 -6.50
CA LEU A 209 -3.45 11.21 -5.66
C LEU A 209 -3.91 12.44 -6.46
N ARG A 210 -3.44 12.62 -7.72
CA ARG A 210 -3.97 13.66 -8.62
C ARG A 210 -5.47 13.49 -8.85
N LYS A 211 -5.93 12.26 -9.08
CA LYS A 211 -7.35 11.99 -9.27
C LYS A 211 -8.15 12.34 -8.01
N TYR A 212 -7.66 11.98 -6.83
CA TYR A 212 -8.34 12.30 -5.57
C TYR A 212 -8.40 13.81 -5.29
N LEU A 213 -7.35 14.54 -5.66
CA LEU A 213 -7.24 15.99 -5.47
C LEU A 213 -7.85 16.83 -6.60
N SER A 214 -8.45 16.21 -7.62
CA SER A 214 -8.91 16.89 -8.84
C SER A 214 -10.13 17.80 -8.66
N LYS A 215 -10.87 17.68 -7.55
CA LYS A 215 -12.06 18.51 -7.26
C LYS A 215 -11.73 19.94 -6.87
N ASP A 216 -10.49 20.24 -6.50
CA ASP A 216 -10.03 21.60 -6.27
C ASP A 216 -9.02 21.99 -7.36
N PRO A 217 -9.39 22.89 -8.30
CA PRO A 217 -8.51 23.29 -9.40
C PRO A 217 -7.29 24.11 -8.95
N ASN A 218 -7.28 24.59 -7.69
CA ASN A 218 -6.13 25.33 -7.15
C ASN A 218 -5.02 24.40 -6.68
N ILE A 219 -5.30 23.08 -6.54
CA ILE A 219 -4.31 22.10 -6.08
C ILE A 219 -3.68 21.40 -7.28
N THR A 220 -2.37 21.36 -7.28
CA THR A 220 -1.60 20.70 -8.34
C THR A 220 -0.46 19.87 -7.77
N LEU A 221 -0.39 18.59 -8.19
CA LEU A 221 0.78 17.74 -7.98
C LEU A 221 1.68 17.82 -9.22
N LYS A 222 2.74 18.61 -9.15
CA LYS A 222 3.75 18.71 -10.23
C LYS A 222 4.80 17.64 -10.09
N VAL A 223 5.08 16.94 -11.17
CA VAL A 223 6.23 16.02 -11.27
C VAL A 223 7.32 16.71 -12.07
N LEU A 224 8.44 16.95 -11.44
CA LEU A 224 9.66 17.43 -12.08
C LEU A 224 10.49 16.18 -12.43
N LYS A 225 10.55 15.88 -13.73
CA LYS A 225 11.20 14.66 -14.23
C LYS A 225 12.65 14.57 -13.77
N GLY A 226 13.02 13.44 -13.14
CA GLY A 226 14.38 13.21 -12.62
C GLY A 226 14.73 13.98 -11.33
N VAL A 227 13.81 14.81 -10.78
CA VAL A 227 14.07 15.63 -9.59
C VAL A 227 13.15 15.23 -8.43
N GLY A 228 11.83 15.39 -8.60
CA GLY A 228 10.92 15.14 -7.49
C GLY A 228 9.47 15.53 -7.78
N ILE A 229 8.71 15.68 -6.70
CA ILE A 229 7.28 15.97 -6.72
C ILE A 229 7.01 17.17 -5.82
N CYS A 230 6.17 18.10 -6.29
CA CYS A 230 5.75 19.26 -5.55
C CYS A 230 4.21 19.31 -5.44
N LEU A 231 3.70 19.51 -4.22
CA LEU A 231 2.29 19.80 -3.97
C LEU A 231 2.10 21.32 -3.89
N GLU A 232 1.47 21.90 -4.90
CA GLU A 232 1.17 23.33 -4.94
C GLU A 232 -0.29 23.61 -4.56
N ASP A 233 -0.49 24.67 -3.78
CA ASP A 233 -1.78 25.22 -3.41
C ASP A 233 -1.80 26.71 -3.82
N ARG A 234 -2.41 27.02 -4.95
CA ARG A 234 -2.40 28.38 -5.53
C ARG A 234 -3.17 29.43 -4.74
N LYS A 235 -3.90 29.05 -3.69
CA LYS A 235 -4.56 30.00 -2.80
C LYS A 235 -3.66 30.54 -1.69
N ASN A 236 -2.50 29.92 -1.45
CA ASN A 236 -1.53 30.30 -0.42
C ASN A 236 -0.15 30.65 -1.01
N ALA A 237 -0.08 31.00 -2.28
CA ALA A 237 1.11 31.49 -2.96
C ALA A 237 1.05 33.02 -3.09
#